data_06a6d84fc11fc3c3f99095eadc615c23
#
_entry.id   06a6d84fc11fc3c3f99095eadc615c23
#
_cell.length_a   1.000
_cell.length_b   1.000
_cell.length_c   1.000
_cell.angle_alpha   90.00
_cell.angle_beta   90.00
_cell.angle_gamma   90.00
#
_symmetry.space_group_name_H-M   'P 1'
#
loop_
_entity.id
_entity.type
_entity.pdbx_description
1 polymer ?
#
loop_
_entity_poly.entity_id
_entity_poly.type
_entity_poly.pdbx_seq_one_letter_code
_entity_poly.pdbx_strand_id
1 'polypeptide(L)'
;MSSQEAITQFVTLFVVIDPAATIAVFLITVQGLNRVQARMVAIIAAAIAFLVLLFFIAFFQLLLEAMHIPLPSFQLAGSIVWLIYGLHLVFDQIKADDSFDIDTTDGMVARSVYPLAIPGLAGPGSMMTVTLLTENYSRSLLQQAQTLGIVAICLALVVLIYFAAEPISRLLGKGGLSIISRVMGLILSSIAVTNGVIAIKLIFGLG
;
A
#
# COMPACT_ATOMS: atom_id res chain seq x y z
N MET A 1 -3.37 -19.68 -15.59
CA MET A 1 -3.83 -18.29 -15.76
C MET A 1 -3.61 -17.88 -17.20
N SER A 2 -4.59 -17.30 -17.88
CA SER A 2 -4.41 -16.76 -19.23
C SER A 2 -3.58 -15.48 -19.21
N SER A 3 -2.96 -15.11 -20.34
CA SER A 3 -2.20 -13.86 -20.45
C SER A 3 -3.08 -12.65 -20.15
N GLN A 4 -4.36 -12.71 -20.51
CA GLN A 4 -5.32 -11.62 -20.26
C GLN A 4 -5.66 -11.48 -18.76
N GLU A 5 -5.82 -12.59 -18.05
CA GLU A 5 -6.00 -12.59 -16.60
C GLU A 5 -4.77 -12.02 -15.87
N ALA A 6 -3.56 -12.38 -16.33
CA ALA A 6 -2.32 -11.85 -15.76
C ALA A 6 -2.22 -10.33 -15.92
N ILE A 7 -2.54 -9.81 -17.11
CA ILE A 7 -2.55 -8.37 -17.38
C ILE A 7 -3.61 -7.67 -16.51
N THR A 8 -4.81 -8.22 -16.42
CA THR A 8 -5.88 -7.66 -15.59
C THR A 8 -5.49 -7.62 -14.12
N GLN A 9 -4.94 -8.71 -13.58
CA GLN A 9 -4.45 -8.75 -12.20
C GLN A 9 -3.33 -7.73 -11.96
N PHE A 10 -2.37 -7.65 -12.88
CA PHE A 10 -1.28 -6.68 -12.80
C PHE A 10 -1.80 -5.24 -12.76
N VAL A 11 -2.66 -4.86 -13.71
CA VAL A 11 -3.23 -3.51 -13.77
C VAL A 11 -4.03 -3.21 -12.51
N THR A 12 -4.88 -4.14 -12.07
CA THR A 12 -5.69 -3.97 -10.85
C THR A 12 -4.80 -3.75 -9.62
N LEU A 13 -3.80 -4.61 -9.41
CA LEU A 13 -2.88 -4.49 -8.28
C LEU A 13 -2.05 -3.21 -8.35
N PHE A 14 -1.51 -2.88 -9.53
CA PHE A 14 -0.70 -1.69 -9.72
C PHE A 14 -1.49 -0.40 -9.45
N VAL A 15 -2.75 -0.35 -9.89
CA VAL A 15 -3.66 0.79 -9.62
C VAL A 15 -4.00 0.88 -8.13
N VAL A 16 -4.25 -0.25 -7.46
CA VAL A 16 -4.64 -0.27 -6.03
C VAL A 16 -3.45 0.03 -5.11
N ILE A 17 -2.24 -0.41 -5.46
CA ILE A 17 -1.00 -0.04 -4.75
C ILE A 17 -0.73 1.47 -4.91
N ASP A 18 -1.21 2.06 -6.00
CA ASP A 18 -1.14 3.50 -6.31
C ASP A 18 0.25 4.10 -6.13
N PRO A 19 1.18 3.82 -7.07
CA PRO A 19 2.54 4.37 -7.00
C PRO A 19 2.58 5.91 -6.95
N ALA A 20 1.56 6.59 -7.50
CA ALA A 20 1.51 8.04 -7.51
C ALA A 20 1.25 8.63 -6.12
N ALA A 21 0.37 8.01 -5.33
CA ALA A 21 0.15 8.41 -3.94
C ALA A 21 1.34 7.98 -3.06
N THR A 22 1.84 6.76 -3.23
CA THR A 22 2.89 6.23 -2.37
C THR A 22 4.26 6.89 -2.61
N ILE A 23 4.53 7.47 -3.79
CA ILE A 23 5.74 8.26 -4.03
C ILE A 23 5.79 9.51 -3.14
N ALA A 24 4.66 10.17 -2.90
CA ALA A 24 4.61 11.34 -2.02
C ALA A 24 4.93 10.94 -0.58
N VAL A 25 4.37 9.83 -0.11
CA VAL A 25 4.67 9.25 1.21
C VAL A 25 6.14 8.88 1.31
N PHE A 26 6.70 8.22 0.30
CA PHE A 26 8.12 7.87 0.25
C PHE A 26 9.01 9.11 0.37
N LEU A 27 8.76 10.16 -0.42
CA LEU A 27 9.56 11.37 -0.39
C LEU A 27 9.56 12.06 0.97
N ILE A 28 8.46 12.00 1.71
CA ILE A 28 8.38 12.51 3.09
C ILE A 28 9.18 11.60 4.03
N THR A 29 8.98 10.30 3.92
CA THR A 29 9.64 9.29 4.78
C THR A 29 11.16 9.35 4.69
N VAL A 30 11.72 9.63 3.50
CA VAL A 30 13.17 9.68 3.27
C VAL A 30 13.78 11.08 3.43
N GLN A 31 13.03 12.06 3.93
CA GLN A 31 13.60 13.39 4.21
C GLN A 31 14.76 13.26 5.21
N GLY A 32 15.87 13.94 4.90
CA GLY A 32 17.06 13.89 5.71
C GLY A 32 17.97 12.68 5.49
N LEU A 33 17.54 11.66 4.75
CA LEU A 33 18.33 10.48 4.44
C LEU A 33 19.26 10.74 3.22
N ASN A 34 20.40 10.05 3.22
CA ASN A 34 21.24 9.99 2.02
C ASN A 34 20.66 9.00 1.00
N ARG A 35 21.20 9.01 -0.24
CA ARG A 35 20.70 8.16 -1.33
C ARG A 35 20.71 6.66 -1.02
N VAL A 36 21.72 6.21 -0.30
CA VAL A 36 21.87 4.78 0.03
C VAL A 36 20.81 4.38 1.05
N GLN A 37 20.63 5.19 2.09
CA GLN A 37 19.62 4.99 3.12
C GLN A 37 18.20 5.04 2.52
N ALA A 38 17.91 6.02 1.65
CA ALA A 38 16.62 6.12 0.98
C ALA A 38 16.30 4.88 0.12
N ARG A 39 17.29 4.36 -0.61
CA ARG A 39 17.14 3.12 -1.38
C ARG A 39 16.92 1.90 -0.47
N MET A 40 17.62 1.82 0.65
CA MET A 40 17.41 0.76 1.64
C MET A 40 15.98 0.80 2.20
N VAL A 41 15.48 1.98 2.58
CA VAL A 41 14.11 2.16 3.05
C VAL A 41 13.11 1.68 1.99
N ALA A 42 13.29 2.02 0.71
CA ALA A 42 12.43 1.57 -0.37
C ALA A 42 12.40 0.03 -0.50
N ILE A 43 13.58 -0.61 -0.47
CA ILE A 43 13.71 -2.06 -0.61
C ILE A 43 13.10 -2.77 0.61
N ILE A 44 13.42 -2.30 1.83
CA ILE A 44 12.89 -2.88 3.07
C ILE A 44 11.36 -2.75 3.10
N ALA A 45 10.82 -1.58 2.75
CA ALA A 45 9.38 -1.36 2.69
C ALA A 45 8.70 -2.30 1.70
N ALA A 46 9.26 -2.47 0.49
CA ALA A 46 8.73 -3.40 -0.50
C ALA A 46 8.82 -4.86 -0.03
N ALA A 47 9.91 -5.24 0.64
CA ALA A 47 10.06 -6.59 1.19
C ALA A 47 9.03 -6.86 2.30
N ILE A 48 8.81 -5.92 3.20
CA ILE A 48 7.78 -6.01 4.25
C ILE A 48 6.39 -6.08 3.63
N ALA A 49 6.08 -5.20 2.67
CA ALA A 49 4.82 -5.21 1.97
C ALA A 49 4.58 -6.55 1.24
N PHE A 50 5.61 -7.10 0.61
CA PHE A 50 5.53 -8.42 -0.02
C PHE A 50 5.21 -9.53 0.98
N LEU A 51 5.86 -9.55 2.14
CA LEU A 51 5.59 -10.53 3.20
C LEU A 51 4.16 -10.40 3.75
N VAL A 52 3.69 -9.18 3.95
CA VAL A 52 2.31 -8.92 4.38
C VAL A 52 1.31 -9.41 3.33
N LEU A 53 1.49 -9.05 2.06
CA LEU A 53 0.60 -9.49 0.99
C LEU A 53 0.66 -11.00 0.76
N LEU A 54 1.83 -11.63 0.92
CA LEU A 54 1.99 -13.09 0.92
C LEU A 54 1.15 -13.73 2.03
N PHE A 55 1.19 -13.17 3.26
CA PHE A 55 0.36 -13.65 4.36
C PHE A 55 -1.14 -13.55 4.01
N PHE A 56 -1.57 -12.44 3.40
CA PHE A 56 -2.95 -12.24 2.97
C PHE A 56 -3.37 -13.23 1.88
N ILE A 57 -2.49 -13.53 0.93
CA ILE A 57 -2.73 -14.55 -0.10
C ILE A 57 -2.87 -15.95 0.51
N ALA A 58 -2.00 -16.30 1.44
CA ALA A 58 -1.88 -17.68 1.93
C ALA A 58 -2.88 -18.02 3.06
N PHE A 59 -3.15 -17.06 3.95
CA PHE A 59 -3.80 -17.38 5.22
C PHE A 59 -5.00 -16.50 5.56
N PHE A 60 -5.12 -15.32 4.95
CA PHE A 60 -6.05 -14.33 5.46
C PHE A 60 -7.52 -14.74 5.28
N GLN A 61 -7.86 -15.35 4.15
CA GLN A 61 -9.22 -15.83 3.92
C GLN A 61 -9.61 -16.91 4.95
N LEU A 62 -8.71 -17.85 5.21
CA LEU A 62 -8.91 -18.88 6.23
C LEU A 62 -9.10 -18.26 7.63
N LEU A 63 -8.34 -17.22 7.94
CA LEU A 63 -8.46 -16.48 9.20
C LEU A 63 -9.82 -15.78 9.33
N LEU A 64 -10.26 -15.07 8.29
CA LEU A 64 -11.57 -14.39 8.29
C LEU A 64 -12.70 -15.38 8.48
N GLU A 65 -12.65 -16.53 7.82
CA GLU A 65 -13.66 -17.59 7.95
C GLU A 65 -13.68 -18.20 9.35
N ALA A 66 -12.50 -18.52 9.89
CA ALA A 66 -12.38 -19.04 11.26
C ALA A 66 -12.93 -18.07 12.31
N MET A 67 -12.81 -16.77 12.07
CA MET A 67 -13.35 -15.71 12.92
C MET A 67 -14.79 -15.31 12.58
N HIS A 68 -15.39 -15.90 11.54
CA HIS A 68 -16.72 -15.55 11.03
C HIS A 68 -16.83 -14.04 10.66
N ILE A 69 -15.76 -13.46 10.15
CA ILE A 69 -15.72 -12.05 9.72
C ILE A 69 -16.00 -12.00 8.21
N PRO A 70 -17.11 -11.37 7.78
CA PRO A 70 -17.38 -11.17 6.37
C PRO A 70 -16.32 -10.24 5.72
N LEU A 71 -15.88 -10.57 4.51
CA LEU A 71 -14.91 -9.77 3.76
C LEU A 71 -15.32 -8.28 3.60
N PRO A 72 -16.62 -7.94 3.38
CA PRO A 72 -17.04 -6.54 3.36
C PRO A 72 -16.83 -5.80 4.69
N SER A 73 -16.91 -6.48 5.83
CA SER A 73 -16.64 -5.86 7.15
C SER A 73 -15.16 -5.48 7.28
N PHE A 74 -14.26 -6.35 6.81
CA PHE A 74 -12.84 -6.04 6.74
C PHE A 74 -12.57 -4.86 5.77
N GLN A 75 -13.24 -4.83 4.61
CA GLN A 75 -13.15 -3.75 3.65
C GLN A 75 -13.58 -2.41 4.26
N LEU A 76 -14.67 -2.40 5.02
CA LEU A 76 -15.15 -1.19 5.70
C LEU A 76 -14.14 -0.68 6.75
N ALA A 77 -13.64 -1.59 7.59
CA ALA A 77 -12.62 -1.24 8.59
C ALA A 77 -11.35 -0.69 7.93
N GLY A 78 -10.88 -1.32 6.88
CA GLY A 78 -9.74 -0.86 6.09
C GLY A 78 -9.96 0.50 5.44
N SER A 79 -11.17 0.77 4.96
CA SER A 79 -11.55 2.07 4.39
C SER A 79 -11.47 3.19 5.44
N ILE A 80 -11.87 2.92 6.68
CA ILE A 80 -11.76 3.88 7.78
C ILE A 80 -10.28 4.19 8.08
N VAL A 81 -9.42 3.18 8.14
CA VAL A 81 -7.97 3.36 8.35
C VAL A 81 -7.37 4.22 7.22
N TRP A 82 -7.73 3.96 5.97
CA TRP A 82 -7.27 4.75 4.83
C TRP A 82 -7.79 6.19 4.85
N LEU A 83 -9.04 6.40 5.28
CA LEU A 83 -9.61 7.72 5.43
C LEU A 83 -8.83 8.54 6.46
N ILE A 84 -8.57 7.97 7.63
CA ILE A 84 -7.78 8.62 8.70
C ILE A 84 -6.39 8.97 8.17
N TYR A 85 -5.73 8.03 7.49
CA TYR A 85 -4.41 8.26 6.91
C TYR A 85 -4.42 9.36 5.83
N GLY A 86 -5.41 9.35 4.93
CA GLY A 86 -5.58 10.41 3.93
C GLY A 86 -5.81 11.79 4.56
N LEU A 87 -6.61 11.88 5.62
CA LEU A 87 -6.83 13.12 6.37
C LEU A 87 -5.57 13.62 7.06
N HIS A 88 -4.72 12.74 7.60
CA HIS A 88 -3.41 13.11 8.13
C HIS A 88 -2.51 13.75 7.05
N LEU A 89 -2.53 13.21 5.82
CA LEU A 89 -1.79 13.81 4.69
C LEU A 89 -2.29 15.21 4.32
N VAL A 90 -3.59 15.50 4.52
CA VAL A 90 -4.21 16.79 4.19
C VAL A 90 -3.94 17.83 5.27
N PHE A 91 -4.16 17.48 6.54
CA PHE A 91 -4.21 18.46 7.65
C PHE A 91 -2.88 18.56 8.40
N ASP A 92 -2.17 17.45 8.57
CA ASP A 92 -0.92 17.41 9.27
C ASP A 92 0.25 17.56 8.31
N GLN A 93 1.31 18.19 8.77
CA GLN A 93 2.61 17.95 8.17
C GLN A 93 3.05 16.57 8.68
N ILE A 94 3.06 15.56 7.80
CA ILE A 94 3.73 14.30 8.13
C ILE A 94 5.19 14.68 8.33
N LYS A 95 5.58 14.84 9.60
CA LYS A 95 6.98 14.85 9.98
C LYS A 95 7.43 13.40 9.89
N ALA A 96 8.54 13.16 9.23
CA ALA A 96 9.24 11.91 9.47
C ALA A 96 9.36 11.79 10.99
N ASP A 97 9.03 10.62 11.53
CA ASP A 97 9.14 10.41 12.98
C ASP A 97 10.62 10.49 13.37
N ASP A 98 11.01 11.67 13.89
CA ASP A 98 12.40 11.93 14.31
C ASP A 98 12.75 11.18 15.61
N SER A 99 11.82 10.42 16.19
CA SER A 99 12.03 9.64 17.41
C SER A 99 12.93 8.42 17.19
N PHE A 100 13.13 7.97 15.94
CA PHE A 100 14.02 6.86 15.61
C PHE A 100 15.37 7.37 15.11
N ASP A 101 16.44 6.89 15.74
CA ASP A 101 17.81 7.19 15.30
C ASP A 101 18.04 6.65 13.89
N ILE A 102 18.21 7.57 12.94
CA ILE A 102 18.27 7.29 11.49
C ILE A 102 19.53 6.50 11.13
N ASP A 103 20.56 6.58 11.94
CA ASP A 103 21.84 5.91 11.71
C ASP A 103 21.82 4.44 12.15
N THR A 104 20.73 3.99 12.78
CA THR A 104 20.53 2.60 13.19
C THR A 104 19.71 1.82 12.18
N THR A 105 19.99 0.52 12.07
CA THR A 105 19.18 -0.40 11.25
C THR A 105 17.72 -0.41 11.72
N ASP A 106 17.48 -0.34 13.02
CA ASP A 106 16.14 -0.33 13.61
C ASP A 106 15.34 0.92 13.22
N GLY A 107 15.98 2.09 13.19
CA GLY A 107 15.35 3.33 12.73
C GLY A 107 14.96 3.29 11.23
N MET A 108 15.82 2.73 10.39
CA MET A 108 15.50 2.52 8.97
C MET A 108 14.34 1.54 8.77
N VAL A 109 14.32 0.44 9.54
CA VAL A 109 13.22 -0.54 9.49
C VAL A 109 11.91 0.11 9.95
N ALA A 110 11.90 0.85 11.06
CA ALA A 110 10.70 1.52 11.55
C ALA A 110 10.10 2.48 10.52
N ARG A 111 10.91 3.31 9.87
CA ARG A 111 10.48 4.20 8.78
C ARG A 111 10.02 3.44 7.54
N SER A 112 10.58 2.27 7.28
CA SER A 112 10.15 1.42 6.17
C SER A 112 8.81 0.75 6.45
N VAL A 113 8.53 0.39 7.72
CA VAL A 113 7.24 -0.19 8.12
C VAL A 113 6.14 0.86 8.03
N TYR A 114 6.29 1.96 8.75
CA TYR A 114 5.28 3.00 8.81
C TYR A 114 5.88 4.36 8.37
N PRO A 115 5.22 5.06 7.50
CA PRO A 115 3.93 4.77 6.85
C PRO A 115 4.06 4.04 5.49
N LEU A 116 5.28 3.64 5.08
CA LEU A 116 5.55 3.27 3.70
C LEU A 116 5.09 1.86 3.34
N ALA A 117 5.50 0.82 4.10
CA ALA A 117 5.02 -0.53 3.83
C ALA A 117 3.54 -0.66 4.21
N ILE A 118 3.18 -0.20 5.41
CA ILE A 118 1.82 -0.22 5.94
C ILE A 118 1.47 1.19 6.44
N PRO A 119 0.42 1.85 5.95
CA PRO A 119 -0.58 1.36 4.97
C PRO A 119 -0.24 1.64 3.51
N GLY A 120 0.93 2.19 3.18
CA GLY A 120 1.27 2.67 1.83
C GLY A 120 1.19 1.57 0.77
N LEU A 121 2.14 0.62 0.75
CA LEU A 121 2.23 -0.44 -0.26
C LEU A 121 1.27 -1.60 0.01
N ALA A 122 1.29 -2.12 1.24
CA ALA A 122 0.37 -3.14 1.71
C ALA A 122 -0.74 -2.48 2.54
N GLY A 123 -1.57 -1.68 1.90
CA GLY A 123 -2.74 -1.07 2.50
C GLY A 123 -3.96 -2.00 2.47
N PRO A 124 -5.06 -1.63 3.14
CA PRO A 124 -6.29 -2.43 3.16
C PRO A 124 -6.82 -2.75 1.77
N GLY A 125 -6.68 -1.82 0.81
CA GLY A 125 -7.06 -2.05 -0.58
C GLY A 125 -6.22 -3.13 -1.26
N SER A 126 -4.89 -3.08 -1.13
CA SER A 126 -3.98 -4.09 -1.69
C SER A 126 -4.20 -5.45 -1.03
N MET A 127 -4.35 -5.48 0.31
CA MET A 127 -4.63 -6.69 1.09
C MET A 127 -5.93 -7.35 0.61
N MET A 128 -7.00 -6.58 0.48
CA MET A 128 -8.28 -7.08 0.01
C MET A 128 -8.21 -7.55 -1.44
N THR A 129 -7.53 -6.78 -2.31
CA THR A 129 -7.41 -7.13 -3.72
C THR A 129 -6.67 -8.46 -3.89
N VAL A 130 -5.55 -8.69 -3.20
CA VAL A 130 -4.85 -9.99 -3.29
C VAL A 130 -5.70 -11.13 -2.74
N THR A 131 -6.46 -10.91 -1.67
CA THR A 131 -7.38 -11.92 -1.12
C THR A 131 -8.46 -12.32 -2.12
N LEU A 132 -9.07 -11.33 -2.79
CA LEU A 132 -10.09 -11.58 -3.82
C LEU A 132 -9.52 -12.26 -5.07
N LEU A 133 -8.30 -11.88 -5.49
CA LEU A 133 -7.64 -12.47 -6.67
C LEU A 133 -7.17 -13.91 -6.41
N THR A 134 -7.01 -14.31 -5.16
CA THR A 134 -6.48 -15.61 -4.76
C THR A 134 -7.47 -16.47 -3.98
N GLU A 135 -8.76 -16.24 -4.19
CA GLU A 135 -9.84 -16.97 -3.51
C GLU A 135 -9.52 -18.48 -3.40
N ASN A 136 -9.24 -18.93 -2.16
CA ASN A 136 -8.62 -20.23 -1.90
C ASN A 136 -9.48 -21.43 -2.33
N TYR A 137 -10.79 -21.26 -2.47
CA TYR A 137 -11.70 -22.31 -2.89
C TYR A 137 -11.79 -22.46 -4.42
N SER A 138 -11.49 -21.40 -5.16
CA SER A 138 -11.62 -21.38 -6.62
C SER A 138 -10.28 -21.42 -7.35
N ARG A 139 -9.17 -21.14 -6.66
CA ARG A 139 -7.84 -21.01 -7.26
C ARG A 139 -6.87 -22.09 -6.81
N SER A 140 -6.19 -22.72 -7.78
CA SER A 140 -5.11 -23.67 -7.48
C SER A 140 -3.88 -22.98 -6.87
N LEU A 141 -3.06 -23.74 -6.13
CA LEU A 141 -1.78 -23.25 -5.59
C LEU A 141 -0.89 -22.61 -6.65
N LEU A 142 -0.90 -23.14 -7.89
CA LEU A 142 -0.16 -22.58 -9.00
C LEU A 142 -0.67 -21.18 -9.38
N GLN A 143 -1.98 -20.98 -9.38
CA GLN A 143 -2.58 -19.67 -9.68
C GLN A 143 -2.29 -18.65 -8.57
N GLN A 144 -2.31 -19.07 -7.30
CA GLN A 144 -1.91 -18.21 -6.18
C GLN A 144 -0.43 -17.82 -6.29
N ALA A 145 0.46 -18.74 -6.64
CA ALA A 145 1.88 -18.46 -6.87
C ALA A 145 2.08 -17.48 -8.06
N GLN A 146 1.26 -17.59 -9.11
CA GLN A 146 1.29 -16.64 -10.22
C GLN A 146 0.86 -15.24 -9.80
N THR A 147 -0.20 -15.12 -8.98
CA THR A 147 -0.63 -13.83 -8.42
C THR A 147 0.47 -13.25 -7.52
N LEU A 148 1.14 -14.07 -6.71
CA LEU A 148 2.28 -13.64 -5.90
C LEU A 148 3.44 -13.11 -6.76
N GLY A 149 3.70 -13.75 -7.90
CA GLY A 149 4.68 -13.27 -8.88
C GLY A 149 4.31 -11.89 -9.44
N ILE A 150 3.02 -11.66 -9.70
CA ILE A 150 2.52 -10.35 -10.15
C ILE A 150 2.69 -9.29 -9.04
N VAL A 151 2.40 -9.63 -7.78
CA VAL A 151 2.65 -8.75 -6.63
C VAL A 151 4.13 -8.35 -6.57
N ALA A 152 5.04 -9.34 -6.72
CA ALA A 152 6.48 -9.07 -6.72
C ALA A 152 6.89 -8.11 -7.85
N ILE A 153 6.34 -8.28 -9.05
CA ILE A 153 6.60 -7.39 -10.20
C ILE A 153 6.07 -5.99 -9.91
N CYS A 154 4.85 -5.84 -9.38
CA CYS A 154 4.28 -4.54 -9.01
C CYS A 154 5.16 -3.82 -7.99
N LEU A 155 5.56 -4.49 -6.92
CA LEU A 155 6.42 -3.91 -5.87
C LEU A 155 7.81 -3.57 -6.41
N ALA A 156 8.40 -4.39 -7.28
CA ALA A 156 9.67 -4.09 -7.93
C ALA A 156 9.58 -2.81 -8.79
N LEU A 157 8.49 -2.64 -9.54
CA LEU A 157 8.25 -1.41 -10.31
C LEU A 157 8.08 -0.20 -9.40
N VAL A 158 7.40 -0.33 -8.27
CA VAL A 158 7.28 0.75 -7.28
C VAL A 158 8.65 1.14 -6.71
N VAL A 159 9.51 0.17 -6.39
CA VAL A 159 10.89 0.44 -5.94
C VAL A 159 11.68 1.20 -7.01
N LEU A 160 11.55 0.82 -8.29
CA LEU A 160 12.19 1.55 -9.39
C LEU A 160 11.68 3.00 -9.49
N ILE A 161 10.38 3.22 -9.30
CA ILE A 161 9.78 4.56 -9.25
C ILE A 161 10.35 5.34 -8.06
N TYR A 162 10.49 4.73 -6.88
CA TYR A 162 11.09 5.38 -5.72
C TYR A 162 12.56 5.76 -5.94
N PHE A 163 13.33 4.94 -6.66
CA PHE A 163 14.70 5.30 -7.02
C PHE A 163 14.78 6.53 -7.94
N ALA A 164 13.75 6.74 -8.76
CA ALA A 164 13.59 7.91 -9.59
C ALA A 164 12.99 9.13 -8.86
N ALA A 165 12.56 8.98 -7.60
CA ALA A 165 11.86 10.03 -6.86
C ALA A 165 12.78 11.20 -6.44
N GLU A 166 14.09 10.98 -6.28
CA GLU A 166 15.04 12.00 -5.82
C GLU A 166 15.12 13.24 -6.74
N PRO A 167 15.25 13.11 -8.08
CA PRO A 167 15.22 14.28 -8.95
C PRO A 167 13.88 15.04 -8.86
N ILE A 168 12.77 14.33 -8.65
CA ILE A 168 11.44 14.94 -8.46
C ILE A 168 11.44 15.77 -7.18
N SER A 169 11.93 15.23 -6.07
CA SER A 169 12.03 15.94 -4.79
C SER A 169 12.89 17.21 -4.87
N ARG A 170 14.00 17.16 -5.57
CA ARG A 170 14.87 18.34 -5.77
C ARG A 170 14.19 19.44 -6.58
N LEU A 171 13.40 19.06 -7.58
CA LEU A 171 12.68 20.01 -8.43
C LEU A 171 11.53 20.69 -7.68
N LEU A 172 10.81 19.94 -6.84
CA LEU A 172 9.62 20.41 -6.14
C LEU A 172 9.92 21.21 -4.87
N GLY A 173 11.03 20.92 -4.21
CA GLY A 173 11.34 21.48 -2.90
C GLY A 173 10.31 21.15 -1.82
N LYS A 174 10.50 21.72 -0.61
CA LYS A 174 9.61 21.43 0.54
C LYS A 174 8.16 21.87 0.31
N GLY A 175 7.96 23.02 -0.35
CA GLY A 175 6.62 23.54 -0.64
C GLY A 175 5.86 22.67 -1.64
N GLY A 176 6.52 22.25 -2.72
CA GLY A 176 5.92 21.36 -3.72
C GLY A 176 5.54 19.99 -3.14
N LEU A 177 6.40 19.41 -2.29
CA LEU A 177 6.09 18.16 -1.60
C LEU A 177 4.86 18.29 -0.70
N SER A 178 4.72 19.40 0.03
CA SER A 178 3.55 19.64 0.88
C SER A 178 2.26 19.72 0.06
N ILE A 179 2.29 20.38 -1.11
CA ILE A 179 1.13 20.46 -2.00
C ILE A 179 0.76 19.07 -2.50
N ILE A 180 1.73 18.29 -2.98
CA ILE A 180 1.50 16.93 -3.48
C ILE A 180 0.90 16.06 -2.38
N SER A 181 1.46 16.08 -1.17
CA SER A 181 0.93 15.30 -0.04
C SER A 181 -0.54 15.60 0.25
N ARG A 182 -0.92 16.88 0.24
CA ARG A 182 -2.33 17.28 0.49
C ARG A 182 -3.25 16.83 -0.62
N VAL A 183 -2.83 16.98 -1.88
CA VAL A 183 -3.63 16.50 -3.03
C VAL A 183 -3.77 14.99 -3.00
N MET A 184 -2.68 14.24 -2.73
CA MET A 184 -2.72 12.79 -2.61
C MET A 184 -3.56 12.34 -1.41
N GLY A 185 -3.50 13.07 -0.28
CA GLY A 185 -4.37 12.84 0.87
C GLY A 185 -5.85 12.96 0.53
N LEU A 186 -6.25 13.95 -0.27
CA LEU A 186 -7.63 14.10 -0.74
C LEU A 186 -8.04 12.95 -1.66
N ILE A 187 -7.18 12.55 -2.59
CA ILE A 187 -7.42 11.42 -3.49
C ILE A 187 -7.59 10.14 -2.68
N LEU A 188 -6.67 9.86 -1.76
CA LEU A 188 -6.71 8.68 -0.90
C LEU A 188 -7.98 8.65 -0.03
N SER A 189 -8.36 9.79 0.55
CA SER A 189 -9.61 9.92 1.31
C SER A 189 -10.83 9.64 0.44
N SER A 190 -10.84 10.10 -0.81
CA SER A 190 -11.93 9.85 -1.76
C SER A 190 -12.06 8.37 -2.12
N ILE A 191 -10.93 7.69 -2.36
CA ILE A 191 -10.89 6.24 -2.60
C ILE A 191 -11.37 5.49 -1.37
N ALA A 192 -10.94 5.90 -0.18
CA ALA A 192 -11.35 5.29 1.08
C ALA A 192 -12.87 5.39 1.27
N VAL A 193 -13.47 6.57 1.06
CA VAL A 193 -14.91 6.77 1.15
C VAL A 193 -15.65 5.89 0.12
N THR A 194 -15.17 5.83 -1.12
CA THR A 194 -15.78 5.00 -2.17
C THR A 194 -15.78 3.53 -1.77
N ASN A 195 -14.65 2.99 -1.31
CA ASN A 195 -14.54 1.60 -0.84
C ASN A 195 -15.41 1.33 0.38
N GLY A 196 -15.51 2.28 1.30
CA GLY A 196 -16.39 2.19 2.47
C GLY A 196 -17.87 2.12 2.08
N VAL A 197 -18.30 2.96 1.13
CA VAL A 197 -19.68 2.93 0.61
C VAL A 197 -19.99 1.60 -0.09
N ILE A 198 -19.05 1.08 -0.89
CA ILE A 198 -19.21 -0.25 -1.53
C ILE A 198 -19.36 -1.33 -0.46
N ALA A 199 -18.51 -1.32 0.57
CA ALA A 199 -18.57 -2.28 1.66
C ALA A 199 -19.91 -2.21 2.42
N ILE A 200 -20.41 -1.00 2.72
CA ILE A 200 -21.71 -0.79 3.35
C ILE A 200 -22.84 -1.37 2.48
N LYS A 201 -22.83 -1.09 1.18
CA LYS A 201 -23.82 -1.64 0.25
C LYS A 201 -23.84 -3.18 0.28
N LEU A 202 -22.65 -3.81 0.28
CA LEU A 202 -22.54 -5.26 0.35
C LEU A 202 -23.02 -5.83 1.69
N ILE A 203 -22.74 -5.16 2.81
CA ILE A 203 -23.18 -5.59 4.15
C ILE A 203 -24.70 -5.55 4.28
N PHE A 204 -25.33 -4.50 3.75
CA PHE A 204 -26.79 -4.29 3.87
C PHE A 204 -27.59 -4.83 2.66
N GLY A 205 -26.94 -5.42 1.67
CA GLY A 205 -27.61 -5.93 0.46
C GLY A 205 -28.24 -4.81 -0.41
N LEU A 206 -27.68 -3.59 -0.36
CA LEU A 206 -28.14 -2.42 -1.11
C LEU A 206 -27.40 -2.37 -2.45
N GLY A 207 -27.57 -3.35 -3.29
CA GLY A 207 -26.87 -3.45 -4.58
C GLY A 207 -27.80 -3.23 -5.75
#